data_0b7bc25847d9aa5f0f2fed79057ed815
#
_entry.id   0b7bc25847d9aa5f0f2fed79057ed815
#
_cell.length_a   1.000
_cell.length_b   1.000
_cell.length_c   1.000
_cell.angle_alpha   90.00
_cell.angle_beta   90.00
_cell.angle_gamma   90.00
#
_symmetry.space_group_name_H-M   'P 1'
#
loop_
_entity.id
_entity.type
_entity.pdbx_description
1 polymer ?
#
loop_
_entity_poly.entity_id
_entity_poly.type
_entity_poly.pdbx_seq_one_letter_code
_entity_poly.pdbx_strand_id
1 'polypeptide(L)'
;MALGSALLKRLFVSKSLRLPWQDIRFGRKGDPKHGKPCCLLPDGSPASIEFNVSHQAGLVALVGCQIADMELGADIVCVNERNDYRVIDQDGFDGWVDVYQEIFSAEESWDMKYNTDPFKLLDGTWLSPADVGRNDRCCTRDKELTVVLKSGEERRFSSDLLIDAKLRRFYTFWCYKEAFIKLTGEALLAKWIKDLEFRNVRAPVAGTIARCSTLGSWGERVDDVEVWLHRKKLEDVKMEIQAFEENFMIAIAAKPSSKLPFNDFPKFVSLNLEQDIIAAAETSS
;
A
#
# COMPACT_ATOMS: atom_id res chain seq x y z
N MET A 1 -8.99 -12.96 -8.59
CA MET A 1 -8.79 -12.22 -7.33
C MET A 1 -9.75 -12.67 -6.23
N ALA A 2 -11.06 -12.74 -6.44
CA ALA A 2 -12.00 -13.19 -5.40
C ALA A 2 -11.66 -14.60 -4.83
N LEU A 3 -11.30 -15.55 -5.71
CA LEU A 3 -10.88 -16.89 -5.29
C LEU A 3 -9.59 -16.83 -4.44
N GLY A 4 -8.57 -16.10 -4.87
CA GLY A 4 -7.32 -15.96 -4.12
C GLY A 4 -7.55 -15.38 -2.73
N SER A 5 -8.38 -14.34 -2.60
CA SER A 5 -8.75 -13.76 -1.30
C SER A 5 -9.49 -14.78 -0.41
N ALA A 6 -10.36 -15.62 -0.98
CA ALA A 6 -11.07 -16.66 -0.23
C ALA A 6 -10.11 -17.75 0.26
N LEU A 7 -9.19 -18.18 -0.60
CA LEU A 7 -8.20 -19.20 -0.27
C LEU A 7 -7.21 -18.75 0.80
N LEU A 8 -6.67 -17.52 0.69
CA LEU A 8 -5.76 -16.97 1.70
C LEU A 8 -6.44 -16.83 3.07
N LYS A 9 -7.68 -16.36 3.10
CA LYS A 9 -8.44 -16.27 4.36
C LYS A 9 -8.63 -17.65 5.00
N ARG A 10 -9.01 -18.67 4.21
CA ARG A 10 -9.17 -20.03 4.73
C ARG A 10 -7.86 -20.61 5.23
N LEU A 11 -6.78 -20.43 4.47
CA LEU A 11 -5.44 -20.88 4.87
C LEU A 11 -5.02 -20.25 6.21
N PHE A 12 -5.17 -18.92 6.33
CA PHE A 12 -4.83 -18.20 7.56
C PHE A 12 -5.66 -18.71 8.74
N VAL A 13 -6.98 -18.79 8.61
CA VAL A 13 -7.88 -19.23 9.68
C VAL A 13 -7.60 -20.68 10.07
N SER A 14 -7.46 -21.58 9.10
CA SER A 14 -7.14 -22.99 9.35
C SER A 14 -5.85 -23.15 10.15
N LYS A 15 -4.77 -22.48 9.73
CA LYS A 15 -3.48 -22.54 10.44
C LYS A 15 -3.54 -21.88 11.82
N SER A 16 -4.30 -20.78 11.97
CA SER A 16 -4.39 -20.03 13.23
C SER A 16 -5.23 -20.73 14.27
N LEU A 17 -6.35 -21.32 13.88
CA LEU A 17 -7.33 -21.92 14.80
C LEU A 17 -7.30 -23.47 14.77
N ARG A 18 -6.48 -24.07 13.90
CA ARG A 18 -6.42 -25.52 13.67
C ARG A 18 -7.80 -26.10 13.30
N LEU A 19 -8.56 -25.37 12.49
CA LEU A 19 -9.87 -25.79 12.00
C LEU A 19 -9.76 -26.41 10.60
N PRO A 20 -10.52 -27.49 10.34
CA PRO A 20 -10.70 -28.00 8.98
C PRO A 20 -11.32 -26.94 8.06
N TRP A 21 -10.95 -26.96 6.81
CA TRP A 21 -11.40 -25.92 5.83
C TRP A 21 -12.92 -25.87 5.68
N GLN A 22 -13.61 -27.01 5.72
CA GLN A 22 -15.06 -27.10 5.63
C GLN A 22 -15.79 -26.47 6.81
N ASP A 23 -15.16 -26.42 8.00
CA ASP A 23 -15.75 -25.91 9.24
C ASP A 23 -15.58 -24.39 9.37
N ILE A 24 -14.73 -23.79 8.54
CA ILE A 24 -14.47 -22.35 8.56
C ILE A 24 -15.69 -21.57 8.06
N ARG A 25 -16.20 -20.71 8.91
CA ARG A 25 -17.31 -19.79 8.59
C ARG A 25 -16.83 -18.36 8.68
N PHE A 26 -17.17 -17.56 7.68
CA PHE A 26 -16.84 -16.13 7.65
C PHE A 26 -18.09 -15.31 7.94
N GLY A 27 -17.87 -14.22 8.66
CA GLY A 27 -18.86 -13.17 8.93
C GLY A 27 -18.24 -11.79 8.89
N ARG A 28 -18.91 -10.83 9.48
CA ARG A 28 -18.42 -9.46 9.63
C ARG A 28 -18.54 -8.98 11.06
N LYS A 29 -17.55 -8.23 11.55
CA LYS A 29 -17.58 -7.54 12.83
C LYS A 29 -18.35 -6.22 12.67
N GLY A 30 -19.22 -5.89 13.60
CA GLY A 30 -19.99 -4.64 13.58
C GLY A 30 -21.12 -4.69 12.54
N ASP A 31 -21.05 -3.85 11.52
CA ASP A 31 -22.08 -3.80 10.49
C ASP A 31 -22.12 -5.07 9.63
N PRO A 32 -23.27 -5.74 9.44
CA PRO A 32 -23.38 -6.99 8.70
C PRO A 32 -23.02 -6.84 7.20
N LYS A 33 -23.16 -5.64 6.64
CA LYS A 33 -22.92 -5.35 5.23
C LYS A 33 -21.53 -4.77 4.97
N HIS A 34 -21.08 -3.86 5.83
CA HIS A 34 -19.86 -3.08 5.62
C HIS A 34 -18.76 -3.34 6.66
N GLY A 35 -19.04 -4.08 7.75
CA GLY A 35 -18.05 -4.39 8.78
C GLY A 35 -16.87 -5.23 8.28
N LYS A 36 -15.83 -5.27 9.09
CA LYS A 36 -14.59 -6.02 8.78
C LYS A 36 -14.85 -7.53 8.67
N PRO A 37 -14.26 -8.24 7.72
CA PRO A 37 -14.35 -9.69 7.67
C PRO A 37 -13.79 -10.34 8.93
N CYS A 38 -14.46 -11.36 9.45
CA CYS A 38 -13.99 -12.15 10.59
C CYS A 38 -14.29 -13.65 10.39
N CYS A 39 -13.62 -14.50 11.16
CA CYS A 39 -14.00 -15.90 11.31
C CYS A 39 -15.03 -16.00 12.44
N LEU A 40 -16.07 -16.78 12.23
CA LEU A 40 -17.10 -17.08 13.24
C LEU A 40 -16.82 -18.42 13.90
N LEU A 41 -16.92 -18.46 15.23
CA LEU A 41 -16.92 -19.67 16.04
C LEU A 41 -18.27 -20.41 15.89
N PRO A 42 -18.40 -21.67 16.36
CA PRO A 42 -19.65 -22.45 16.27
C PRO A 42 -20.86 -21.78 16.97
N ASP A 43 -20.61 -20.97 17.99
CA ASP A 43 -21.63 -20.20 18.71
C ASP A 43 -22.03 -18.89 17.99
N GLY A 44 -21.41 -18.60 16.83
CA GLY A 44 -21.65 -17.40 16.05
C GLY A 44 -20.84 -16.18 16.49
N SER A 45 -20.04 -16.27 17.55
CA SER A 45 -19.17 -15.18 17.99
C SER A 45 -17.92 -15.05 17.09
N PRO A 46 -17.33 -13.85 16.93
CA PRO A 46 -16.07 -13.69 16.24
C PRO A 46 -14.92 -14.38 16.96
N ALA A 47 -14.08 -15.11 16.21
CA ALA A 47 -12.85 -15.69 16.75
C ALA A 47 -11.84 -14.59 17.14
N SER A 48 -10.98 -14.89 18.13
CA SER A 48 -9.92 -13.99 18.62
C SER A 48 -8.71 -13.96 17.69
N ILE A 49 -8.96 -13.76 16.40
CA ILE A 49 -7.95 -13.51 15.39
C ILE A 49 -8.33 -12.28 14.58
N GLU A 50 -7.34 -11.60 14.06
CA GLU A 50 -7.55 -10.46 13.17
C GLU A 50 -6.85 -10.70 11.84
N PHE A 51 -7.48 -10.34 10.75
CA PHE A 51 -6.89 -10.38 9.43
C PHE A 51 -7.49 -9.31 8.51
N ASN A 52 -6.70 -8.88 7.56
CA ASN A 52 -7.14 -8.01 6.48
C ASN A 52 -6.58 -8.53 5.15
N VAL A 53 -7.34 -8.36 4.07
CA VAL A 53 -6.96 -8.82 2.73
C VAL A 53 -7.19 -7.70 1.73
N SER A 54 -6.21 -7.48 0.87
CA SER A 54 -6.34 -6.59 -0.29
C SER A 54 -5.93 -7.28 -1.57
N HIS A 55 -6.40 -6.76 -2.70
CA HIS A 55 -6.04 -7.27 -4.01
C HIS A 55 -6.14 -6.20 -5.08
N GLN A 56 -5.18 -6.17 -6.00
CA GLN A 56 -5.18 -5.33 -7.19
C GLN A 56 -4.34 -5.96 -8.29
N ALA A 57 -4.71 -5.78 -9.56
CA ALA A 57 -3.95 -6.18 -10.75
C ALA A 57 -3.40 -7.63 -10.70
N GLY A 58 -4.20 -8.57 -10.18
CA GLY A 58 -3.80 -9.98 -10.09
C GLY A 58 -3.05 -10.38 -8.81
N LEU A 59 -2.55 -9.42 -8.03
CA LEU A 59 -1.91 -9.66 -6.74
C LEU A 59 -2.96 -9.71 -5.61
N VAL A 60 -2.77 -10.62 -4.66
CA VAL A 60 -3.58 -10.72 -3.43
C VAL A 60 -2.63 -10.82 -2.25
N ALA A 61 -2.82 -10.00 -1.23
CA ALA A 61 -2.07 -10.09 0.03
C ALA A 61 -3.02 -10.16 1.21
N LEU A 62 -2.59 -10.89 2.24
CA LEU A 62 -3.27 -11.00 3.52
C LEU A 62 -2.27 -10.72 4.64
N VAL A 63 -2.70 -9.91 5.59
CA VAL A 63 -2.04 -9.78 6.89
C VAL A 63 -2.95 -10.32 7.96
N GLY A 64 -2.39 -10.97 8.98
CA GLY A 64 -3.19 -11.55 10.05
C GLY A 64 -2.38 -11.80 11.31
N CYS A 65 -3.05 -11.81 12.46
CA CYS A 65 -2.44 -12.13 13.75
C CYS A 65 -3.44 -12.83 14.70
N GLN A 66 -2.87 -13.45 15.74
CA GLN A 66 -3.61 -14.10 16.82
C GLN A 66 -3.56 -13.28 18.13
N ILE A 67 -3.28 -12.00 18.03
CA ILE A 67 -3.18 -11.10 19.18
C ILE A 67 -4.57 -10.52 19.44
N ALA A 68 -5.07 -10.73 20.66
CA ALA A 68 -6.39 -10.21 21.06
C ALA A 68 -6.43 -8.68 21.00
N ASP A 69 -7.58 -8.14 20.59
CA ASP A 69 -7.83 -6.69 20.45
C ASP A 69 -6.83 -5.96 19.53
N MET A 70 -6.23 -6.67 18.59
CA MET A 70 -5.45 -6.07 17.52
C MET A 70 -6.40 -5.67 16.38
N GLU A 71 -6.14 -4.52 15.78
CA GLU A 71 -6.74 -4.09 14.53
C GLU A 71 -5.68 -4.11 13.44
N LEU A 72 -6.03 -4.63 12.28
CA LEU A 72 -5.15 -4.69 11.11
C LEU A 72 -5.84 -4.10 9.89
N GLY A 73 -5.07 -3.41 9.07
CA GLY A 73 -5.47 -2.97 7.75
C GLY A 73 -4.35 -3.26 6.75
N ALA A 74 -4.72 -3.57 5.52
CA ALA A 74 -3.76 -3.74 4.44
C ALA A 74 -4.34 -3.23 3.13
N ASP A 75 -3.51 -2.59 2.33
CA ASP A 75 -3.87 -2.21 0.99
C ASP A 75 -2.76 -2.53 -0.01
N ILE A 76 -3.17 -2.75 -1.27
CA ILE A 76 -2.28 -2.94 -2.41
C ILE A 76 -2.64 -1.90 -3.44
N VAL A 77 -1.63 -1.25 -3.99
CA VAL A 77 -1.75 -0.39 -5.16
C VAL A 77 -0.85 -0.89 -6.29
N CYS A 78 -1.35 -0.76 -7.52
CA CYS A 78 -0.58 -0.92 -8.75
C CYS A 78 -0.52 0.43 -9.45
N VAL A 79 0.68 1.01 -9.54
CA VAL A 79 0.88 2.39 -9.99
C VAL A 79 0.48 2.60 -11.46
N ASN A 80 0.54 1.55 -12.29
CA ASN A 80 0.28 1.65 -13.74
C ASN A 80 -1.00 0.93 -14.21
N GLU A 81 -1.88 0.52 -13.30
CA GLU A 81 -3.11 -0.20 -13.67
C GLU A 81 -4.18 0.73 -14.25
N ARG A 82 -4.24 1.97 -13.76
CA ARG A 82 -5.27 2.94 -14.13
C ARG A 82 -4.83 3.80 -15.31
N ASN A 83 -5.79 4.33 -16.04
CA ASN A 83 -5.51 5.24 -17.16
C ASN A 83 -5.29 6.69 -16.67
N ASP A 84 -4.44 6.86 -15.66
CA ASP A 84 -4.18 8.15 -15.03
C ASP A 84 -3.50 9.13 -15.99
N TYR A 85 -2.60 8.63 -16.84
CA TYR A 85 -1.90 9.44 -17.84
C TYR A 85 -2.85 10.19 -18.78
N ARG A 86 -4.00 9.64 -19.11
CA ARG A 86 -4.97 10.34 -19.96
C ARG A 86 -5.47 11.63 -19.32
N VAL A 87 -5.70 11.62 -18.02
CA VAL A 87 -6.14 12.82 -17.29
C VAL A 87 -4.97 13.76 -17.06
N ILE A 88 -3.80 13.21 -16.72
CA ILE A 88 -2.56 13.99 -16.55
C ILE A 88 -2.18 14.73 -17.85
N ASP A 89 -2.36 14.09 -19.01
CA ASP A 89 -2.07 14.72 -20.31
C ASP A 89 -3.06 15.85 -20.65
N GLN A 90 -4.29 15.80 -20.12
CA GLN A 90 -5.31 16.84 -20.31
C GLN A 90 -5.17 18.00 -19.32
N ASP A 91 -5.03 17.70 -18.04
CA ASP A 91 -5.16 18.66 -16.94
C ASP A 91 -3.84 18.93 -16.21
N GLY A 92 -2.77 18.24 -16.61
CA GLY A 92 -1.50 18.19 -15.89
C GLY A 92 -1.59 17.36 -14.60
N PHE A 93 -0.43 17.02 -14.05
CA PHE A 93 -0.36 16.24 -12.80
C PHE A 93 -1.04 16.97 -11.63
N ASP A 94 -0.87 18.28 -11.56
CA ASP A 94 -1.46 19.11 -10.49
C ASP A 94 -2.99 19.07 -10.54
N GLY A 95 -3.59 19.21 -11.74
CA GLY A 95 -5.02 19.10 -11.93
C GLY A 95 -5.56 17.70 -11.64
N TRP A 96 -4.78 16.66 -11.98
CA TRP A 96 -5.12 15.28 -11.64
C TRP A 96 -5.13 15.04 -10.12
N VAL A 97 -4.16 15.58 -9.36
CA VAL A 97 -4.16 15.52 -7.89
C VAL A 97 -5.37 16.25 -7.29
N ASP A 98 -5.78 17.39 -7.88
CA ASP A 98 -6.91 18.18 -7.37
C ASP A 98 -8.26 17.45 -7.45
N VAL A 99 -8.40 16.43 -8.27
CA VAL A 99 -9.58 15.55 -8.29
C VAL A 99 -9.81 14.89 -6.92
N TYR A 100 -8.75 14.70 -6.15
CA TYR A 100 -8.79 14.01 -4.86
C TYR A 100 -8.78 14.95 -3.64
N GLN A 101 -9.12 16.22 -3.83
CA GLN A 101 -9.12 17.24 -2.77
C GLN A 101 -10.04 16.96 -1.57
N GLU A 102 -11.03 16.07 -1.74
CA GLU A 102 -11.91 15.62 -0.65
C GLU A 102 -11.32 14.47 0.17
N ILE A 103 -10.22 13.89 -0.27
CA ILE A 103 -9.54 12.76 0.36
C ILE A 103 -8.25 13.20 1.07
N PHE A 104 -7.48 14.08 0.43
CA PHE A 104 -6.19 14.53 0.92
C PHE A 104 -6.26 15.91 1.54
N SER A 105 -5.43 16.16 2.57
CA SER A 105 -5.24 17.50 3.11
C SER A 105 -4.53 18.42 2.10
N ALA A 106 -4.55 19.72 2.38
CA ALA A 106 -3.85 20.70 1.54
C ALA A 106 -2.33 20.44 1.56
N GLU A 107 -1.79 20.06 2.72
CA GLU A 107 -0.39 19.73 2.92
C GLU A 107 0.03 18.50 2.14
N GLU A 108 -0.78 17.42 2.18
CA GLU A 108 -0.53 16.21 1.40
C GLU A 108 -0.61 16.47 -0.11
N SER A 109 -1.62 17.24 -0.55
CA SER A 109 -1.77 17.63 -1.95
C SER A 109 -0.59 18.47 -2.44
N TRP A 110 -0.10 19.41 -1.62
CA TRP A 110 1.10 20.17 -1.92
C TRP A 110 2.34 19.29 -2.01
N ASP A 111 2.49 18.37 -1.07
CA ASP A 111 3.60 17.41 -1.03
C ASP A 111 3.63 16.56 -2.29
N MET A 112 2.50 15.97 -2.71
CA MET A 112 2.40 15.16 -3.92
C MET A 112 2.73 15.95 -5.20
N LYS A 113 2.36 17.23 -5.26
CA LYS A 113 2.59 18.07 -6.44
C LYS A 113 4.05 18.51 -6.58
N TYR A 114 4.70 18.85 -5.47
CA TYR A 114 5.96 19.59 -5.51
C TYR A 114 7.14 18.89 -4.84
N ASN A 115 6.93 17.82 -4.11
CA ASN A 115 8.00 16.96 -3.63
C ASN A 115 8.18 15.74 -4.54
N THR A 116 9.42 15.29 -4.65
CA THR A 116 9.76 14.09 -5.41
C THR A 116 10.61 13.17 -4.54
N ASP A 117 10.40 11.87 -4.67
CA ASP A 117 11.34 10.89 -4.16
C ASP A 117 12.51 10.72 -5.15
N PRO A 118 13.67 10.20 -4.73
CA PRO A 118 14.73 9.87 -5.66
C PRO A 118 14.24 8.90 -6.73
N PHE A 119 14.57 9.16 -7.99
CA PHE A 119 14.23 8.28 -9.10
C PHE A 119 15.40 8.08 -10.05
N LYS A 120 15.30 7.07 -10.89
CA LYS A 120 16.38 6.63 -11.77
C LYS A 120 16.12 7.03 -13.22
N LEU A 121 17.12 7.61 -13.89
CA LEU A 121 17.08 7.87 -15.32
C LEU A 121 17.32 6.58 -16.12
N LEU A 122 17.03 6.62 -17.41
CA LEU A 122 17.20 5.48 -18.32
C LEU A 122 18.66 5.00 -18.44
N ASP A 123 19.63 5.90 -18.26
CA ASP A 123 21.07 5.59 -18.26
C ASP A 123 21.56 5.01 -16.92
N GLY A 124 20.67 4.90 -15.93
CA GLY A 124 20.98 4.38 -14.60
C GLY A 124 21.35 5.45 -13.56
N THR A 125 21.44 6.71 -13.94
CA THR A 125 21.73 7.82 -13.02
C THR A 125 20.57 8.02 -12.05
N TRP A 126 20.87 8.14 -10.75
CA TRP A 126 19.88 8.51 -9.74
C TRP A 126 19.81 10.03 -9.61
N LEU A 127 18.60 10.58 -9.64
CA LEU A 127 18.30 11.96 -9.30
C LEU A 127 17.69 12.03 -7.90
N SER A 128 18.29 12.86 -7.07
CA SER A 128 17.69 13.24 -5.77
C SER A 128 16.75 14.45 -5.95
N PRO A 129 15.88 14.75 -4.98
CA PRO A 129 15.07 15.97 -5.00
C PRO A 129 15.89 17.25 -5.20
N ALA A 130 17.11 17.29 -4.65
CA ALA A 130 18.01 18.43 -4.81
C ALA A 130 18.54 18.59 -6.24
N ASP A 131 18.75 17.48 -6.97
CA ASP A 131 19.18 17.50 -8.36
C ASP A 131 18.03 17.93 -9.29
N VAL A 132 16.79 17.53 -8.99
CA VAL A 132 15.59 17.92 -9.74
C VAL A 132 15.37 19.44 -9.66
N GLY A 133 15.57 20.05 -8.49
CA GLY A 133 15.47 21.49 -8.29
C GLY A 133 14.13 22.04 -8.77
N ARG A 134 14.14 23.14 -9.56
CA ARG A 134 12.92 23.78 -10.04
C ARG A 134 12.11 22.96 -11.05
N ASN A 135 12.65 21.87 -11.58
CA ASN A 135 11.90 20.96 -12.44
C ASN A 135 10.79 20.23 -11.66
N ASP A 136 10.82 20.24 -10.33
CA ASP A 136 9.74 19.75 -9.47
C ASP A 136 8.37 20.40 -9.78
N ARG A 137 8.37 21.61 -10.38
CA ARG A 137 7.17 22.32 -10.85
C ARG A 137 6.60 21.78 -12.17
N CYS A 138 7.32 20.90 -12.87
CA CYS A 138 6.81 20.30 -14.09
C CYS A 138 5.63 19.37 -13.75
N CYS A 139 4.47 19.67 -14.37
CA CYS A 139 3.22 18.92 -14.20
C CYS A 139 2.73 18.25 -15.49
N THR A 140 3.50 18.35 -16.59
CA THR A 140 3.13 17.80 -17.90
C THR A 140 4.14 16.78 -18.38
N ARG A 141 3.68 15.81 -19.15
CA ARG A 141 4.47 14.79 -19.82
C ARG A 141 5.03 15.31 -21.16
N ASP A 142 5.86 14.50 -21.80
CA ASP A 142 6.44 14.77 -23.14
C ASP A 142 7.28 16.06 -23.20
N LYS A 143 7.95 16.44 -22.11
CA LYS A 143 8.89 17.56 -22.07
C LYS A 143 10.32 17.04 -21.88
N GLU A 144 11.27 17.68 -22.52
CA GLU A 144 12.69 17.50 -22.19
C GLU A 144 13.05 18.44 -21.03
N LEU A 145 13.57 17.87 -19.96
CA LEU A 145 14.05 18.57 -18.77
C LEU A 145 15.56 18.45 -18.67
N THR A 146 16.20 19.45 -18.08
CA THR A 146 17.65 19.49 -17.88
C THR A 146 17.95 19.71 -16.41
N VAL A 147 18.90 18.95 -15.89
CA VAL A 147 19.45 19.09 -14.53
C VAL A 147 20.96 19.18 -14.58
N VAL A 148 21.54 19.84 -13.60
CA VAL A 148 22.98 19.88 -13.38
C VAL A 148 23.27 19.11 -12.10
N LEU A 149 23.97 18.00 -12.22
CA LEU A 149 24.34 17.16 -11.08
C LEU A 149 25.38 17.88 -10.19
N LYS A 150 25.54 17.41 -8.96
CA LYS A 150 26.58 17.91 -8.04
C LYS A 150 28.00 17.83 -8.62
N SER A 151 28.24 16.93 -9.57
CA SER A 151 29.49 16.81 -10.31
C SER A 151 29.73 17.97 -11.30
N GLY A 152 28.72 18.81 -11.56
CA GLY A 152 28.73 19.81 -12.62
C GLY A 152 28.29 19.28 -13.99
N GLU A 153 27.98 18.00 -14.09
CA GLU A 153 27.57 17.36 -15.32
C GLU A 153 26.09 17.64 -15.63
N GLU A 154 25.78 18.04 -16.84
CA GLU A 154 24.43 18.25 -17.34
C GLU A 154 23.81 16.91 -17.77
N ARG A 155 22.57 16.68 -17.37
CA ARG A 155 21.75 15.55 -17.79
C ARG A 155 20.42 16.02 -18.35
N ARG A 156 19.99 15.39 -19.44
CA ARG A 156 18.65 15.60 -20.02
C ARG A 156 17.82 14.35 -19.85
N PHE A 157 16.55 14.51 -19.58
CA PHE A 157 15.62 13.40 -19.40
C PHE A 157 14.19 13.81 -19.74
N SER A 158 13.34 12.82 -20.04
CA SER A 158 11.91 13.06 -20.24
C SER A 158 11.22 13.39 -18.92
N SER A 159 10.34 14.39 -18.94
CA SER A 159 9.44 14.69 -17.81
C SER A 159 8.56 13.51 -17.41
N ASP A 160 8.38 12.51 -18.29
CA ASP A 160 7.62 11.30 -17.98
C ASP A 160 8.18 10.59 -16.76
N LEU A 161 9.51 10.49 -16.62
CA LEU A 161 10.15 9.88 -15.46
C LEU A 161 9.87 10.64 -14.17
N LEU A 162 9.79 11.97 -14.24
CA LEU A 162 9.40 12.80 -13.09
C LEU A 162 7.93 12.62 -12.73
N ILE A 163 7.05 12.60 -13.73
CA ILE A 163 5.61 12.36 -13.52
C ILE A 163 5.37 10.96 -12.95
N ASP A 164 6.10 9.95 -13.42
CA ASP A 164 6.03 8.59 -12.87
C ASP A 164 6.47 8.55 -11.40
N ALA A 165 7.54 9.27 -11.04
CA ALA A 165 7.99 9.38 -9.65
C ALA A 165 6.93 10.07 -8.77
N LYS A 166 6.31 11.17 -9.25
CA LYS A 166 5.22 11.86 -8.57
C LYS A 166 3.97 10.99 -8.43
N LEU A 167 3.62 10.25 -9.49
CA LEU A 167 2.48 9.33 -9.47
C LEU A 167 2.70 8.21 -8.46
N ARG A 168 3.92 7.68 -8.38
CA ARG A 168 4.29 6.69 -7.37
C ARG A 168 4.17 7.25 -5.94
N ARG A 169 4.60 8.50 -5.73
CA ARG A 169 4.42 9.20 -4.44
C ARG A 169 2.94 9.38 -4.08
N PHE A 170 2.10 9.79 -5.03
CA PHE A 170 0.65 9.87 -4.82
C PHE A 170 0.07 8.51 -4.38
N TYR A 171 0.42 7.44 -5.08
CA TYR A 171 -0.06 6.09 -4.73
C TYR A 171 0.48 5.58 -3.40
N THR A 172 1.60 6.12 -2.92
CA THR A 172 2.09 5.86 -1.55
C THR A 172 1.14 6.45 -0.51
N PHE A 173 0.74 7.72 -0.66
CA PHE A 173 -0.27 8.34 0.19
C PHE A 173 -1.61 7.61 0.12
N TRP A 174 -2.05 7.27 -1.08
CA TRP A 174 -3.28 6.53 -1.29
C TRP A 174 -3.27 5.18 -0.57
N CYS A 175 -2.21 4.42 -0.72
CA CYS A 175 -2.05 3.10 -0.10
C CYS A 175 -2.08 3.18 1.44
N TYR A 176 -1.44 4.20 2.01
CA TYR A 176 -1.51 4.45 3.45
C TYR A 176 -2.94 4.79 3.91
N LYS A 177 -3.64 5.68 3.19
CA LYS A 177 -5.02 6.04 3.53
C LYS A 177 -5.94 4.83 3.49
N GLU A 178 -5.88 4.04 2.42
CA GLU A 178 -6.68 2.82 2.27
C GLU A 178 -6.36 1.78 3.36
N ALA A 179 -5.09 1.56 3.67
CA ALA A 179 -4.70 0.63 4.72
C ALA A 179 -5.23 1.08 6.10
N PHE A 180 -5.18 2.40 6.40
CA PHE A 180 -5.72 2.94 7.64
C PHE A 180 -7.25 2.84 7.70
N ILE A 181 -7.96 3.14 6.61
CA ILE A 181 -9.42 2.98 6.53
C ILE A 181 -9.82 1.52 6.74
N LYS A 182 -9.08 0.59 6.17
CA LYS A 182 -9.31 -0.85 6.37
C LYS A 182 -8.99 -1.28 7.81
N LEU A 183 -8.03 -0.62 8.47
CA LEU A 183 -7.75 -0.83 9.89
C LEU A 183 -8.94 -0.41 10.76
N THR A 184 -9.58 0.74 10.49
CA THR A 184 -10.75 1.19 11.25
C THR A 184 -12.02 0.44 10.88
N GLY A 185 -12.07 -0.18 9.70
CA GLY A 185 -13.26 -0.87 9.19
C GLY A 185 -14.32 0.08 8.62
N GLU A 186 -13.97 1.35 8.41
CA GLU A 186 -14.81 2.33 7.75
C GLU A 186 -14.59 2.33 6.24
N ALA A 187 -15.38 3.13 5.51
CA ALA A 187 -15.22 3.30 4.06
C ALA A 187 -14.52 4.61 3.73
N LEU A 188 -14.05 4.76 2.50
CA LEU A 188 -13.44 6.00 1.95
C LEU A 188 -14.29 7.27 2.11
N LEU A 189 -15.57 7.14 2.45
CA LEU A 189 -16.49 8.24 2.71
C LEU A 189 -16.50 8.67 4.19
N ALA A 190 -15.58 8.19 5.01
CA ALA A 190 -15.42 8.63 6.38
C ALA A 190 -15.20 10.15 6.42
N LYS A 191 -16.03 10.86 7.20
CA LYS A 191 -15.99 12.34 7.25
C LYS A 191 -14.65 12.91 7.71
N TRP A 192 -13.86 12.12 8.41
CA TRP A 192 -12.54 12.48 8.94
C TRP A 192 -11.39 12.16 7.97
N ILE A 193 -11.65 11.61 6.77
CA ILE A 193 -10.58 11.14 5.89
C ILE A 193 -9.58 12.23 5.50
N LYS A 194 -10.07 13.46 5.34
CA LYS A 194 -9.26 14.62 5.03
C LYS A 194 -8.42 15.10 6.23
N ASP A 195 -8.89 14.82 7.46
CA ASP A 195 -8.17 15.13 8.70
C ASP A 195 -7.15 14.04 9.09
N LEU A 196 -7.15 12.91 8.37
CA LEU A 196 -6.12 11.89 8.46
C LEU A 196 -4.95 12.30 7.56
N GLU A 197 -3.83 12.63 8.16
CA GLU A 197 -2.62 13.09 7.47
C GLU A 197 -1.46 12.15 7.71
N PHE A 198 -0.66 11.96 6.68
CA PHE A 198 0.61 11.24 6.78
C PHE A 198 1.78 12.20 6.62
N ARG A 199 2.74 12.11 7.52
CA ARG A 199 3.98 12.90 7.49
C ARG A 199 5.17 11.98 7.35
N ASN A 200 6.30 12.55 6.91
CA ASN A 200 7.51 11.80 6.61
C ASN A 200 7.27 10.71 5.54
N VAL A 201 6.40 10.99 4.57
CA VAL A 201 6.07 10.06 3.50
C VAL A 201 7.17 10.06 2.46
N ARG A 202 7.61 8.87 2.07
CA ARG A 202 8.45 8.63 0.90
C ARG A 202 8.01 7.36 0.19
N ALA A 203 8.09 7.36 -1.12
CA ALA A 203 7.76 6.19 -1.90
C ALA A 203 8.89 5.15 -1.80
N PRO A 204 8.58 3.88 -1.54
CA PRO A 204 9.60 2.83 -1.50
C PRO A 204 10.19 2.62 -2.89
N VAL A 205 11.51 2.41 -2.94
CA VAL A 205 12.20 2.06 -4.18
C VAL A 205 11.67 0.73 -4.71
N ALA A 206 11.33 0.71 -6.00
CA ALA A 206 10.78 -0.47 -6.67
C ALA A 206 11.73 -1.68 -6.58
N GLY A 207 11.14 -2.88 -6.58
CA GLY A 207 11.88 -4.10 -6.83
C GLY A 207 12.29 -4.21 -8.30
N THR A 208 13.14 -5.18 -8.60
CA THR A 208 13.54 -5.46 -9.97
C THR A 208 12.57 -6.44 -10.62
N ILE A 209 12.29 -6.26 -11.91
CA ILE A 209 11.51 -7.25 -12.66
C ILE A 209 12.37 -8.50 -12.84
N ALA A 210 11.93 -9.62 -12.30
CA ALA A 210 12.54 -10.91 -12.58
C ALA A 210 12.02 -11.44 -13.93
N ARG A 211 12.72 -11.13 -15.02
CA ARG A 211 12.28 -11.45 -16.40
C ARG A 211 12.02 -12.92 -16.69
N CYS A 212 12.51 -13.83 -15.86
CA CYS A 212 12.41 -15.28 -16.05
C CYS A 212 11.92 -16.03 -14.81
N SER A 213 11.30 -15.34 -13.84
CA SER A 213 10.78 -15.94 -12.61
C SER A 213 9.28 -15.67 -12.46
N THR A 214 8.55 -16.65 -11.99
CA THR A 214 7.15 -16.49 -11.54
C THR A 214 7.07 -15.87 -10.14
N LEU A 215 8.21 -15.72 -9.46
CA LEU A 215 8.33 -15.09 -8.17
C LEU A 215 8.76 -13.64 -8.38
N GLY A 216 7.89 -12.71 -8.06
CA GLY A 216 8.20 -11.29 -8.06
C GLY A 216 9.30 -10.94 -7.05
N SER A 217 10.00 -9.83 -7.29
CA SER A 217 11.05 -9.34 -6.39
C SER A 217 10.51 -8.29 -5.43
N TRP A 218 10.89 -8.40 -4.16
CA TRP A 218 10.61 -7.41 -3.14
C TRP A 218 11.56 -6.21 -3.29
N GLY A 219 10.99 -5.01 -3.27
CA GLY A 219 11.72 -3.76 -3.21
C GLY A 219 11.90 -3.23 -1.79
N GLU A 220 12.12 -1.94 -1.69
CA GLU A 220 12.35 -1.27 -0.42
C GLU A 220 11.13 -1.34 0.50
N ARG A 221 11.40 -1.36 1.79
CA ARG A 221 10.44 -1.27 2.89
C ARG A 221 10.64 0.05 3.62
N VAL A 222 9.55 0.76 3.87
CA VAL A 222 9.51 2.06 4.55
C VAL A 222 8.54 1.96 5.71
N ASP A 223 8.99 2.31 6.92
CA ASP A 223 8.26 2.14 8.19
C ASP A 223 8.31 3.37 9.11
N ASP A 224 8.86 4.47 8.62
CA ASP A 224 9.08 5.72 9.37
C ASP A 224 7.99 6.78 9.14
N VAL A 225 6.87 6.40 8.51
CA VAL A 225 5.71 7.26 8.32
C VAL A 225 5.06 7.62 9.67
N GLU A 226 4.68 8.88 9.82
CA GLU A 226 3.89 9.35 10.96
C GLU A 226 2.43 9.49 10.58
N VAL A 227 1.55 9.00 11.45
CA VAL A 227 0.08 9.05 11.28
C VAL A 227 -0.49 10.14 12.17
N TRP A 228 -1.24 11.05 11.60
CA TRP A 228 -1.89 12.15 12.30
C TRP A 228 -3.39 12.16 12.02
N LEU A 229 -4.21 12.36 13.04
CA LEU A 229 -5.66 12.50 12.90
C LEU A 229 -6.12 13.71 13.70
N HIS A 230 -6.88 14.62 13.07
CA HIS A 230 -7.30 15.89 13.67
C HIS A 230 -6.12 16.66 14.29
N ARG A 231 -5.00 16.73 13.56
CA ARG A 231 -3.73 17.40 13.97
C ARG A 231 -3.05 16.79 15.20
N LYS A 232 -3.46 15.58 15.61
CA LYS A 232 -2.84 14.84 16.72
C LYS A 232 -2.15 13.60 16.18
N LYS A 233 -0.87 13.40 16.55
CA LYS A 233 -0.12 12.20 16.21
C LYS A 233 -0.73 10.98 16.91
N LEU A 234 -0.92 9.90 16.16
CA LEU A 234 -1.39 8.61 16.66
C LEU A 234 -0.19 7.74 17.01
N GLU A 235 0.23 7.77 18.27
CA GLU A 235 1.40 7.02 18.76
C GLU A 235 1.13 5.51 18.87
N ASP A 236 -0.13 5.09 18.89
CA ASP A 236 -0.56 3.70 19.03
C ASP A 236 -0.80 2.99 17.69
N VAL A 237 -0.53 3.67 16.57
CA VAL A 237 -0.62 3.12 15.21
C VAL A 237 0.77 2.91 14.64
N LYS A 238 1.05 1.72 14.13
CA LYS A 238 2.24 1.44 13.33
C LYS A 238 1.83 1.17 11.90
N MET A 239 2.52 1.79 10.96
CA MET A 239 2.33 1.55 9.52
C MET A 239 3.67 1.32 8.83
N GLU A 240 3.62 0.55 7.76
CA GLU A 240 4.73 0.39 6.82
C GLU A 240 4.19 0.21 5.40
N ILE A 241 5.04 0.46 4.43
CA ILE A 241 4.79 0.17 3.03
C ILE A 241 6.00 -0.52 2.43
N GLN A 242 5.78 -1.54 1.61
CA GLN A 242 6.83 -2.24 0.90
C GLN A 242 6.54 -2.30 -0.59
N ALA A 243 7.55 -2.05 -1.41
CA ALA A 243 7.45 -2.24 -2.84
C ALA A 243 7.53 -3.73 -3.19
N PHE A 244 6.77 -4.13 -4.21
CA PHE A 244 6.82 -5.46 -4.81
C PHE A 244 6.85 -5.31 -6.33
N GLU A 245 7.83 -5.93 -6.98
CA GLU A 245 8.14 -5.69 -8.37
C GLU A 245 8.31 -4.20 -8.67
N GLU A 246 8.07 -3.79 -9.91
CA GLU A 246 8.22 -2.40 -10.32
C GLU A 246 7.03 -1.54 -9.89
N ASN A 247 5.82 -2.09 -10.00
CA ASN A 247 4.59 -1.29 -10.00
C ASN A 247 3.72 -1.45 -8.75
N PHE A 248 4.01 -2.43 -7.89
CA PHE A 248 3.18 -2.66 -6.72
C PHE A 248 3.77 -2.05 -5.45
N MET A 249 2.90 -1.57 -4.59
CA MET A 249 3.20 -1.23 -3.21
C MET A 249 2.12 -1.82 -2.30
N ILE A 250 2.53 -2.34 -1.14
CA ILE A 250 1.64 -2.95 -0.16
C ILE A 250 1.85 -2.23 1.16
N ALA A 251 0.81 -1.57 1.66
CA ALA A 251 0.82 -0.94 2.97
C ALA A 251 0.12 -1.82 4.01
N ILE A 252 0.67 -1.80 5.22
CA ILE A 252 0.10 -2.44 6.41
C ILE A 252 -0.08 -1.39 7.49
N ALA A 253 -1.20 -1.50 8.21
CA ALA A 253 -1.48 -0.73 9.42
C ALA A 253 -1.83 -1.67 10.56
N ALA A 254 -1.34 -1.40 11.78
CA ALA A 254 -1.67 -2.16 12.99
C ALA A 254 -1.89 -1.22 14.18
N LYS A 255 -2.87 -1.58 15.04
CA LYS A 255 -3.24 -0.85 16.25
C LYS A 255 -3.79 -1.85 17.30
N PRO A 256 -3.43 -1.72 18.59
CA PRO A 256 -2.40 -0.82 19.13
C PRO A 256 -0.99 -1.35 18.85
N SER A 257 -0.10 -0.46 18.46
CA SER A 257 1.30 -0.83 18.15
C SER A 257 2.06 -1.41 19.34
N SER A 258 1.69 -1.02 20.56
CA SER A 258 2.28 -1.53 21.81
C SER A 258 2.06 -3.02 22.06
N LYS A 259 1.09 -3.66 21.40
CA LYS A 259 0.85 -5.11 21.47
C LYS A 259 1.66 -5.91 20.45
N LEU A 260 2.32 -5.25 19.50
CA LEU A 260 3.16 -5.94 18.54
C LEU A 260 4.38 -6.56 19.26
N PRO A 261 4.64 -7.85 19.08
CA PRO A 261 5.75 -8.54 19.76
C PRO A 261 7.11 -8.23 19.14
N PHE A 262 7.17 -7.39 18.13
CA PHE A 262 8.34 -7.05 17.35
C PHE A 262 8.31 -5.56 16.97
N ASN A 263 9.48 -4.99 16.78
CA ASN A 263 9.59 -3.60 16.30
C ASN A 263 9.16 -3.46 14.85
N ASP A 264 9.39 -4.50 14.03
CA ASP A 264 9.09 -4.52 12.59
C ASP A 264 8.03 -5.55 12.26
N PHE A 265 7.20 -5.28 11.26
CA PHE A 265 6.29 -6.30 10.75
C PHE A 265 7.07 -7.48 10.15
N PRO A 266 6.55 -8.72 10.22
CA PRO A 266 7.12 -9.86 9.52
C PRO A 266 7.22 -9.56 8.00
N LYS A 267 8.24 -10.13 7.35
CA LYS A 267 8.35 -10.04 5.90
C LYS A 267 7.18 -10.77 5.23
N PHE A 268 6.71 -10.22 4.13
CA PHE A 268 5.79 -10.94 3.27
C PHE A 268 6.44 -12.21 2.73
N VAL A 269 5.65 -13.27 2.63
CA VAL A 269 6.04 -14.55 2.05
C VAL A 269 5.15 -14.80 0.84
N SER A 270 5.76 -15.09 -0.30
CA SER A 270 5.03 -15.57 -1.48
C SER A 270 4.59 -17.00 -1.27
N LEU A 271 3.31 -17.27 -1.55
CA LEU A 271 2.74 -18.61 -1.42
C LEU A 271 2.57 -19.26 -2.80
N ASN A 272 2.89 -20.55 -2.89
CA ASN A 272 2.60 -21.37 -4.04
C ASN A 272 1.20 -22.00 -3.89
N LEU A 273 0.38 -21.92 -4.96
CA LEU A 273 -0.98 -22.43 -4.91
C LEU A 273 -1.05 -23.92 -4.60
N GLU A 274 -0.21 -24.73 -5.25
CA GLU A 274 -0.24 -26.20 -5.09
C GLU A 274 0.39 -26.61 -3.75
N GLN A 275 1.58 -26.11 -3.46
CA GLN A 275 2.37 -26.56 -2.31
C GLN A 275 1.86 -26.02 -0.97
N ASP A 276 1.38 -24.76 -0.95
CA ASP A 276 1.02 -24.10 0.31
C ASP A 276 -0.49 -24.09 0.56
N ILE A 277 -1.31 -23.97 -0.51
CA ILE A 277 -2.74 -23.76 -0.37
C ILE A 277 -3.51 -25.07 -0.56
N ILE A 278 -3.31 -25.78 -1.70
CA ILE A 278 -4.03 -27.04 -2.00
C ILE A 278 -3.60 -28.11 -0.99
N ALA A 279 -2.31 -28.28 -0.76
CA ALA A 279 -1.81 -29.24 0.22
C ALA A 279 -2.38 -29.01 1.63
N ALA A 280 -2.52 -27.74 2.05
CA ALA A 280 -3.14 -27.40 3.35
C ALA A 280 -4.64 -27.72 3.37
N ALA A 281 -5.36 -27.55 2.26
CA ALA A 281 -6.78 -27.87 2.17
C ALA A 281 -7.02 -29.39 2.25
N GLU A 282 -6.19 -30.20 1.58
CA GLU A 282 -6.27 -31.66 1.58
C GLU A 282 -5.91 -32.28 2.94
N THR A 283 -4.90 -31.75 3.61
CA THR A 283 -4.49 -32.23 4.95
C THR A 283 -5.46 -31.84 6.06
N SER A 284 -6.35 -30.88 5.80
CA SER A 284 -7.36 -30.40 6.74
C SER A 284 -8.73 -31.09 6.54
N SER A 285 -8.82 -32.04 5.63
CA SER A 285 -10.01 -32.85 5.35
C SER A 285 -9.96 -34.12 6.19
#